data_c455c037426e56ceef7d794e0eeacf73
#
_entry.id   c455c037426e56ceef7d794e0eeacf73
#
_cell.length_a   1.000
_cell.length_b   1.000
_cell.length_c   1.000
_cell.angle_alpha   90.00
_cell.angle_beta   90.00
_cell.angle_gamma   90.00
#
_symmetry.space_group_name_H-M   'P 1'
#
loop_
_entity.id
_entity.type
_entity.pdbx_description
1 polymer ?
#
loop_
_entity_poly.entity_id
_entity_poly.type
_entity_poly.pdbx_seq_one_letter_code
_entity_poly.pdbx_strand_id
1 'polypeptide(L)'
;MKLEDIMSRLAEVARSVPIHYRDGILGSMTTPPHPLAKAAFDMFQGLNVNDEELYRPLRELEEEAIKELGSYLGGSRCTGYITSGGSESNLAALYLAREHGFNNVYYTAAAHHSITKAAYLLRMRPVEVKMKEYRMDPASLRSLCKANGPGVVVVTVGTTSVGTIDPVEEVSDVAAECDSIVHVDAALGGLVAPFVYPNRKLGFQNGPVMSATLDPHKLGLAPLPAGGLIVRDEHWFKPLDFKAEYYPAGHQVGLFGTRSGGPVAATWAIVKYMGRDGYAAQAHELMERTRYLLNEVKGLGLETPVDPEVPVVCIEHAGDDYLMRSLAKEGVYVYKCGLVPGIRVVVMPHVTKALLDKFVSLLREVLSQQR
;
A
#
# COMPACT_ATOMS: atom_id res chain seq x y z
N MET A 1 7.94 -39.03 4.79
CA MET A 1 9.08 -38.25 4.27
C MET A 1 10.01 -37.96 5.46
N LYS A 2 11.31 -38.16 5.31
CA LYS A 2 12.28 -37.83 6.38
C LYS A 2 12.52 -36.31 6.45
N LEU A 3 12.99 -35.80 7.58
CA LEU A 3 13.30 -34.39 7.77
C LEU A 3 14.29 -33.86 6.71
N GLU A 4 15.28 -34.65 6.40
CA GLU A 4 16.30 -34.34 5.39
C GLU A 4 15.70 -34.12 3.99
N ASP A 5 14.72 -34.98 3.61
CA ASP A 5 14.03 -34.86 2.31
C ASP A 5 13.22 -33.56 2.27
N ILE A 6 12.56 -33.19 3.38
CA ILE A 6 11.77 -31.94 3.50
C ILE A 6 12.70 -30.74 3.36
N MET A 7 13.79 -30.72 4.10
CA MET A 7 14.77 -29.61 4.06
C MET A 7 15.44 -29.49 2.70
N SER A 8 15.78 -30.62 2.06
CA SER A 8 16.32 -30.65 0.70
C SER A 8 15.34 -30.04 -0.30
N ARG A 9 14.05 -30.40 -0.22
CA ARG A 9 13.02 -29.87 -1.09
C ARG A 9 12.82 -28.36 -0.89
N LEU A 10 12.79 -27.88 0.35
CA LEU A 10 12.71 -26.45 0.65
C LEU A 10 13.91 -25.67 0.10
N ALA A 11 15.11 -26.22 0.25
CA ALA A 11 16.34 -25.62 -0.28
C ALA A 11 16.35 -25.58 -1.83
N GLU A 12 15.81 -26.60 -2.50
CA GLU A 12 15.62 -26.62 -3.95
C GLU A 12 14.68 -25.51 -4.40
N VAL A 13 13.53 -25.39 -3.77
CA VAL A 13 12.55 -24.31 -4.07
C VAL A 13 13.19 -22.94 -3.84
N ALA A 14 13.87 -22.73 -2.72
CA ALA A 14 14.54 -21.46 -2.41
C ALA A 14 15.59 -21.06 -3.45
N ARG A 15 16.26 -22.04 -4.08
CA ARG A 15 17.22 -21.78 -5.18
C ARG A 15 16.53 -21.48 -6.52
N SER A 16 15.32 -21.98 -6.73
CA SER A 16 14.58 -21.86 -7.99
C SER A 16 13.76 -20.57 -8.12
N VAL A 17 13.44 -19.91 -7.01
CA VAL A 17 12.63 -18.67 -7.02
C VAL A 17 13.50 -17.42 -7.01
N PRO A 18 13.10 -16.33 -7.69
CA PRO A 18 13.78 -15.05 -7.58
C PRO A 18 13.64 -14.47 -6.17
N ILE A 19 14.72 -13.88 -5.64
CA ILE A 19 14.74 -13.21 -4.35
C ILE A 19 15.38 -11.82 -4.44
N HIS A 20 14.84 -10.83 -3.72
CA HIS A 20 15.15 -9.41 -3.88
C HIS A 20 16.64 -9.05 -3.76
N TYR A 21 17.39 -9.71 -2.87
CA TYR A 21 18.81 -9.41 -2.65
C TYR A 21 19.76 -10.11 -3.64
N ARG A 22 19.28 -11.04 -4.47
CA ARG A 22 20.04 -11.75 -5.49
C ARG A 22 19.63 -11.35 -6.89
N ASP A 23 18.33 -11.17 -7.12
CA ASP A 23 17.74 -11.03 -8.44
C ASP A 23 17.18 -9.62 -8.64
N GLY A 24 17.06 -9.19 -9.88
CA GLY A 24 16.60 -7.86 -10.26
C GLY A 24 15.07 -7.71 -10.21
N ILE A 25 14.46 -7.80 -9.02
CA ILE A 25 13.02 -7.67 -8.87
C ILE A 25 12.65 -6.18 -8.79
N LEU A 26 12.23 -5.58 -9.92
CA LEU A 26 11.87 -4.18 -10.03
C LEU A 26 10.35 -3.93 -10.09
N GLY A 27 9.56 -4.95 -10.40
CA GLY A 27 8.10 -4.80 -10.54
C GLY A 27 7.32 -4.95 -9.23
N SER A 28 7.93 -5.55 -8.20
CA SER A 28 7.27 -5.84 -6.91
C SER A 28 7.21 -4.59 -6.01
N MET A 29 6.13 -4.48 -5.23
CA MET A 29 5.99 -3.48 -4.16
C MET A 29 6.42 -4.02 -2.79
N THR A 30 7.08 -5.19 -2.75
CA THR A 30 7.67 -5.76 -1.53
C THR A 30 9.19 -5.62 -1.58
N THR A 31 9.82 -5.64 -0.42
CA THR A 31 11.28 -5.51 -0.24
C THR A 31 11.72 -6.44 0.89
N PRO A 32 12.99 -6.83 0.97
CA PRO A 32 13.49 -7.55 2.14
C PRO A 32 13.18 -6.76 3.42
N PRO A 33 12.66 -7.42 4.46
CA PRO A 33 12.37 -6.75 5.72
C PRO A 33 13.68 -6.33 6.43
N HIS A 34 13.59 -5.29 7.24
CA HIS A 34 14.71 -4.88 8.08
C HIS A 34 15.02 -5.99 9.11
N PRO A 35 16.31 -6.28 9.42
CA PRO A 35 16.68 -7.34 10.36
C PRO A 35 16.02 -7.22 11.74
N LEU A 36 15.87 -6.00 12.27
CA LEU A 36 15.15 -5.74 13.52
C LEU A 36 13.68 -6.17 13.44
N ALA A 37 13.00 -5.80 12.36
CA ALA A 37 11.59 -6.17 12.16
C ALA A 37 11.42 -7.68 12.01
N LYS A 38 12.35 -8.35 11.31
CA LYS A 38 12.36 -9.80 11.21
C LYS A 38 12.55 -10.47 12.58
N ALA A 39 13.50 -10.02 13.38
CA ALA A 39 13.74 -10.55 14.73
C ALA A 39 12.51 -10.36 15.63
N ALA A 40 11.88 -9.19 15.60
CA ALA A 40 10.64 -8.93 16.36
C ALA A 40 9.50 -9.85 15.88
N PHE A 41 9.36 -10.05 14.58
CA PHE A 41 8.36 -10.98 14.02
C PHE A 41 8.55 -12.40 14.55
N ASP A 42 9.79 -12.92 14.48
CA ASP A 42 10.11 -14.30 14.90
C ASP A 42 9.83 -14.54 16.40
N MET A 43 9.99 -13.51 17.25
CA MET A 43 9.71 -13.59 18.70
C MET A 43 8.22 -13.77 19.04
N PHE A 44 7.30 -13.21 18.23
CA PHE A 44 5.89 -13.09 18.58
C PHE A 44 4.94 -13.76 17.59
N GLN A 45 5.41 -14.40 16.52
CA GLN A 45 4.57 -14.96 15.45
C GLN A 45 3.58 -16.04 15.92
N GLY A 46 3.88 -16.75 17.01
CA GLY A 46 3.03 -17.81 17.56
C GLY A 46 1.95 -17.31 18.54
N LEU A 47 1.87 -16.00 18.82
CA LEU A 47 0.94 -15.43 19.78
C LEU A 47 -0.27 -14.81 19.08
N ASN A 48 -1.46 -14.97 19.65
CA ASN A 48 -2.70 -14.41 19.08
C ASN A 48 -3.03 -13.06 19.75
N VAL A 49 -2.78 -11.96 19.05
CA VAL A 49 -3.03 -10.60 19.59
C VAL A 49 -4.50 -10.32 19.93
N ASN A 50 -5.45 -11.11 19.42
CA ASN A 50 -6.86 -11.00 19.77
C ASN A 50 -7.21 -11.60 21.16
N ASP A 51 -6.32 -12.38 21.76
CA ASP A 51 -6.44 -12.80 23.16
C ASP A 51 -5.85 -11.71 24.07
N GLU A 52 -6.63 -10.65 24.24
CA GLU A 52 -6.20 -9.41 24.86
C GLU A 52 -5.83 -9.60 26.35
N GLU A 53 -6.49 -10.51 27.06
CA GLU A 53 -6.13 -10.77 28.47
C GLU A 53 -4.75 -11.39 28.62
N LEU A 54 -4.38 -12.34 27.75
CA LEU A 54 -3.07 -12.98 27.78
C LEU A 54 -1.98 -12.09 27.19
N TYR A 55 -2.30 -11.37 26.11
CA TYR A 55 -1.29 -10.66 25.32
C TYR A 55 -1.51 -9.15 25.23
N ARG A 56 -2.07 -8.56 26.27
CA ARG A 56 -2.29 -7.11 26.39
C ARG A 56 -1.07 -6.26 26.03
N PRO A 57 0.17 -6.62 26.43
CA PRO A 57 1.35 -5.85 25.99
C PRO A 57 1.54 -5.81 24.47
N LEU A 58 1.16 -6.87 23.73
CA LEU A 58 1.20 -6.83 22.27
C LEU A 58 0.13 -5.90 21.69
N ARG A 59 -1.04 -5.84 22.32
CA ARG A 59 -2.10 -4.91 21.94
C ARG A 59 -1.65 -3.46 22.13
N GLU A 60 -0.95 -3.17 23.23
CA GLU A 60 -0.37 -1.86 23.49
C GLU A 60 0.68 -1.47 22.43
N LEU A 61 1.52 -2.41 22.00
CA LEU A 61 2.45 -2.19 20.88
C LEU A 61 1.70 -1.88 19.57
N GLU A 62 0.60 -2.59 19.31
CA GLU A 62 -0.24 -2.36 18.12
C GLU A 62 -0.83 -0.94 18.13
N GLU A 63 -1.39 -0.51 19.25
CA GLU A 63 -1.95 0.84 19.40
C GLU A 63 -0.90 1.94 19.21
N GLU A 64 0.29 1.76 19.78
CA GLU A 64 1.40 2.69 19.56
C GLU A 64 1.82 2.77 18.10
N ALA A 65 1.93 1.62 17.41
CA ALA A 65 2.29 1.57 16.01
C ALA A 65 1.24 2.27 15.12
N ILE A 66 -0.05 2.02 15.38
CA ILE A 66 -1.17 2.64 14.65
C ILE A 66 -1.19 4.16 14.88
N LYS A 67 -1.00 4.62 16.12
CA LYS A 67 -0.93 6.06 16.45
C LYS A 67 0.24 6.74 15.72
N GLU A 68 1.40 6.11 15.70
CA GLU A 68 2.58 6.61 14.97
C GLU A 68 2.32 6.70 13.47
N LEU A 69 1.84 5.62 12.84
CA LEU A 69 1.50 5.59 11.42
C LEU A 69 0.41 6.62 11.07
N GLY A 70 -0.60 6.75 11.92
CA GLY A 70 -1.66 7.76 11.77
C GLY A 70 -1.11 9.19 11.83
N SER A 71 -0.11 9.44 12.65
CA SER A 71 0.53 10.75 12.78
C SER A 71 1.20 11.22 11.48
N TYR A 72 1.72 10.29 10.67
CA TYR A 72 2.31 10.61 9.36
C TYR A 72 1.27 11.13 8.37
N LEU A 73 0.01 10.68 8.51
CA LEU A 73 -1.14 11.16 7.73
C LEU A 73 -1.96 12.25 8.45
N GLY A 74 -1.37 12.92 9.46
CA GLY A 74 -1.98 14.03 10.17
C GLY A 74 -3.06 13.65 11.19
N GLY A 75 -3.12 12.39 11.60
CA GLY A 75 -4.03 11.91 12.62
C GLY A 75 -3.47 12.13 14.03
N SER A 76 -4.28 12.67 14.95
CA SER A 76 -3.89 12.93 16.34
C SER A 76 -4.57 11.98 17.35
N ARG A 77 -5.67 11.33 16.98
CA ARG A 77 -6.47 10.45 17.84
C ARG A 77 -6.85 9.15 17.13
N CYS A 78 -6.01 8.71 16.20
CA CYS A 78 -6.28 7.52 15.42
C CYS A 78 -6.25 6.26 16.27
N THR A 79 -7.14 5.34 15.92
CA THR A 79 -7.19 3.94 16.36
C THR A 79 -7.10 3.02 15.15
N GLY A 80 -7.11 1.71 15.35
CA GLY A 80 -7.06 0.73 14.27
C GLY A 80 -6.36 -0.55 14.67
N TYR A 81 -5.89 -1.30 13.68
CA TYR A 81 -5.14 -2.53 13.93
C TYR A 81 -4.22 -2.89 12.77
N ILE A 82 -3.23 -3.75 13.06
CA ILE A 82 -2.33 -4.33 12.05
C ILE A 82 -3.04 -5.48 11.34
N THR A 83 -3.25 -5.30 10.05
CA THR A 83 -3.94 -6.24 9.15
C THR A 83 -2.94 -7.15 8.44
N SER A 84 -3.44 -8.09 7.65
CA SER A 84 -2.62 -8.93 6.76
C SER A 84 -2.11 -8.19 5.52
N GLY A 85 -2.50 -6.93 5.30
CA GLY A 85 -2.12 -6.12 4.14
C GLY A 85 -3.21 -5.18 3.70
N GLY A 86 -2.91 -4.28 2.76
CA GLY A 86 -3.82 -3.24 2.27
C GLY A 86 -5.16 -3.76 1.75
N SER A 87 -5.20 -4.98 1.21
CA SER A 87 -6.46 -5.57 0.76
C SER A 87 -7.43 -5.84 1.92
N GLU A 88 -6.94 -6.32 3.07
CA GLU A 88 -7.76 -6.45 4.28
C GLU A 88 -8.12 -5.07 4.84
N SER A 89 -7.14 -4.15 4.89
CA SER A 89 -7.39 -2.79 5.38
C SER A 89 -8.48 -2.08 4.57
N ASN A 90 -8.43 -2.16 3.24
CA ASN A 90 -9.44 -1.60 2.35
C ASN A 90 -10.82 -2.28 2.53
N LEU A 91 -10.84 -3.62 2.69
CA LEU A 91 -12.08 -4.34 2.96
C LEU A 91 -12.70 -3.90 4.30
N ALA A 92 -11.89 -3.80 5.35
CA ALA A 92 -12.34 -3.38 6.67
C ALA A 92 -12.80 -1.92 6.68
N ALA A 93 -12.12 -1.03 5.95
CA ALA A 93 -12.54 0.36 5.79
C ALA A 93 -13.90 0.49 5.10
N LEU A 94 -14.13 -0.26 4.01
CA LEU A 94 -15.44 -0.27 3.35
C LEU A 94 -16.52 -0.95 4.19
N TYR A 95 -16.16 -1.98 4.98
CA TYR A 95 -17.07 -2.56 5.96
C TYR A 95 -17.51 -1.51 7.00
N LEU A 96 -16.58 -0.75 7.57
CA LEU A 96 -16.89 0.36 8.49
C LEU A 96 -17.83 1.39 7.82
N ALA A 97 -17.51 1.80 6.59
CA ALA A 97 -18.35 2.75 5.85
C ALA A 97 -19.79 2.22 5.69
N ARG A 98 -19.95 0.95 5.34
CA ARG A 98 -21.26 0.31 5.20
C ARG A 98 -22.03 0.27 6.53
N GLU A 99 -21.38 -0.11 7.63
CA GLU A 99 -21.99 -0.18 8.96
C GLU A 99 -22.40 1.21 9.48
N HIS A 100 -21.75 2.28 8.99
CA HIS A 100 -22.15 3.67 9.22
C HIS A 100 -23.16 4.21 8.17
N GLY A 101 -23.73 3.34 7.31
CA GLY A 101 -24.83 3.68 6.41
C GLY A 101 -24.42 4.11 4.99
N PHE A 102 -23.15 4.09 4.64
CA PHE A 102 -22.67 4.45 3.31
C PHE A 102 -22.67 3.22 2.38
N ASN A 103 -23.48 3.24 1.33
CA ASN A 103 -23.60 2.10 0.41
C ASN A 103 -22.98 2.34 -0.97
N ASN A 104 -22.68 3.58 -1.35
CA ASN A 104 -21.94 3.88 -2.58
C ASN A 104 -20.45 3.91 -2.31
N VAL A 105 -19.65 3.39 -3.26
CA VAL A 105 -18.18 3.43 -3.25
C VAL A 105 -17.72 4.18 -4.49
N TYR A 106 -17.27 5.42 -4.31
CA TYR A 106 -16.69 6.24 -5.39
C TYR A 106 -15.21 5.97 -5.49
N TYR A 107 -14.75 5.53 -6.66
CA TYR A 107 -13.35 5.14 -6.91
C TYR A 107 -12.96 5.46 -8.35
N THR A 108 -11.66 5.45 -8.67
CA THR A 108 -11.17 5.59 -10.04
C THR A 108 -10.65 4.27 -10.60
N ALA A 109 -10.51 4.17 -11.91
CA ALA A 109 -9.85 3.02 -12.55
C ALA A 109 -8.39 2.81 -12.10
N ALA A 110 -7.74 3.85 -11.52
CA ALA A 110 -6.41 3.76 -10.93
C ALA A 110 -6.39 3.17 -9.51
N ALA A 111 -7.54 3.04 -8.85
CA ALA A 111 -7.64 2.45 -7.53
C ALA A 111 -7.21 0.98 -7.54
N HIS A 112 -6.65 0.51 -6.43
CA HIS A 112 -6.27 -0.89 -6.31
C HIS A 112 -7.50 -1.81 -6.40
N HIS A 113 -7.37 -2.94 -7.10
CA HIS A 113 -8.49 -3.89 -7.34
C HIS A 113 -9.16 -4.42 -6.05
N SER A 114 -8.51 -4.28 -4.88
CA SER A 114 -9.14 -4.63 -3.60
C SER A 114 -10.37 -3.79 -3.29
N ILE A 115 -10.47 -2.57 -3.82
CA ILE A 115 -11.63 -1.67 -3.62
C ILE A 115 -12.88 -2.25 -4.30
N THR A 116 -12.79 -2.57 -5.57
CA THR A 116 -13.92 -3.18 -6.29
C THR A 116 -14.27 -4.57 -5.76
N LYS A 117 -13.24 -5.35 -5.37
CA LYS A 117 -13.43 -6.65 -4.70
C LYS A 117 -14.17 -6.48 -3.36
N ALA A 118 -13.78 -5.53 -2.54
CA ALA A 118 -14.41 -5.26 -1.25
C ALA A 118 -15.87 -4.77 -1.44
N ALA A 119 -16.10 -3.85 -2.39
CA ALA A 119 -17.44 -3.39 -2.73
C ALA A 119 -18.36 -4.55 -3.14
N TYR A 120 -17.85 -5.47 -3.99
CA TYR A 120 -18.58 -6.67 -4.40
C TYR A 120 -18.90 -7.59 -3.20
N LEU A 121 -17.90 -7.92 -2.36
CA LEU A 121 -18.07 -8.80 -1.20
C LEU A 121 -19.07 -8.23 -0.18
N LEU A 122 -19.04 -6.91 0.01
CA LEU A 122 -19.91 -6.19 0.94
C LEU A 122 -21.27 -5.82 0.32
N ARG A 123 -21.52 -6.13 -0.95
CA ARG A 123 -22.74 -5.75 -1.69
C ARG A 123 -22.96 -4.22 -1.70
N MET A 124 -21.89 -3.45 -1.70
CA MET A 124 -21.92 -2.00 -1.88
C MET A 124 -21.95 -1.69 -3.38
N ARG A 125 -22.47 -0.52 -3.75
CA ARG A 125 -22.56 -0.06 -5.13
C ARG A 125 -21.28 0.65 -5.58
N PRO A 126 -20.46 0.06 -6.46
CA PRO A 126 -19.29 0.74 -7.01
C PRO A 126 -19.73 1.80 -8.03
N VAL A 127 -19.16 2.99 -7.94
CA VAL A 127 -19.39 4.13 -8.84
C VAL A 127 -18.04 4.66 -9.30
N GLU A 128 -17.72 4.40 -10.57
CA GLU A 128 -16.44 4.84 -11.12
C GLU A 128 -16.45 6.33 -11.44
N VAL A 129 -15.47 7.06 -10.89
CA VAL A 129 -15.23 8.48 -11.09
C VAL A 129 -14.20 8.64 -12.21
N LYS A 130 -14.44 9.58 -13.13
CA LYS A 130 -13.50 9.89 -14.20
C LYS A 130 -12.17 10.39 -13.63
N MET A 131 -11.11 10.17 -14.38
CA MET A 131 -9.78 10.67 -14.06
C MET A 131 -9.39 11.82 -14.99
N LYS A 132 -8.58 12.73 -14.45
CA LYS A 132 -7.81 13.72 -15.18
C LYS A 132 -6.34 13.52 -14.85
N GLU A 133 -5.49 13.31 -15.85
CA GLU A 133 -4.07 13.03 -15.65
C GLU A 133 -3.82 11.90 -14.63
N TYR A 134 -4.57 10.80 -14.75
CA TYR A 134 -4.50 9.63 -13.88
C TYR A 134 -4.82 9.89 -12.40
N ARG A 135 -5.52 10.97 -12.07
CA ARG A 135 -6.00 11.35 -10.73
C ARG A 135 -7.52 11.48 -10.74
N MET A 136 -8.16 11.27 -9.61
CA MET A 136 -9.60 11.49 -9.47
C MET A 136 -9.98 12.91 -9.88
N ASP A 137 -10.98 13.07 -10.76
CA ASP A 137 -11.52 14.38 -11.14
C ASP A 137 -12.60 14.83 -10.14
N PRO A 138 -12.33 15.89 -9.33
CA PRO A 138 -13.31 16.39 -8.36
C PRO A 138 -14.63 16.86 -8.98
N ALA A 139 -14.58 17.35 -10.23
CA ALA A 139 -15.79 17.79 -10.91
C ALA A 139 -16.69 16.59 -11.30
N SER A 140 -16.08 15.49 -11.77
CA SER A 140 -16.78 14.24 -12.02
C SER A 140 -17.37 13.65 -10.74
N LEU A 141 -16.59 13.64 -9.63
CA LEU A 141 -17.07 13.19 -8.33
C LEU A 141 -18.30 13.98 -7.89
N ARG A 142 -18.23 15.32 -7.93
CA ARG A 142 -19.35 16.21 -7.55
C ARG A 142 -20.63 15.89 -8.32
N SER A 143 -20.51 15.64 -9.61
CA SER A 143 -21.66 15.29 -10.46
C SER A 143 -22.25 13.93 -10.08
N LEU A 144 -21.39 12.95 -9.82
CA LEU A 144 -21.80 11.58 -9.50
C LEU A 144 -22.41 11.47 -8.10
N CYS A 145 -21.85 12.14 -7.09
CA CYS A 145 -22.40 12.07 -5.73
C CYS A 145 -23.75 12.81 -5.62
N LYS A 146 -23.95 13.93 -6.36
CA LYS A 146 -25.26 14.57 -6.46
C LYS A 146 -26.33 13.68 -7.11
N ALA A 147 -25.93 12.85 -8.07
CA ALA A 147 -26.84 11.95 -8.77
C ALA A 147 -27.13 10.66 -8.00
N ASN A 148 -26.18 10.13 -7.24
CA ASN A 148 -26.27 8.82 -6.59
C ASN A 148 -26.40 8.89 -5.06
N GLY A 149 -26.18 10.05 -4.45
CA GLY A 149 -26.23 10.26 -2.99
C GLY A 149 -24.90 9.99 -2.29
N PRO A 150 -24.89 10.10 -0.95
CA PRO A 150 -23.69 9.94 -0.12
C PRO A 150 -23.04 8.57 -0.28
N GLY A 151 -21.73 8.52 -0.04
CA GLY A 151 -20.96 7.30 -0.11
C GLY A 151 -19.58 7.42 0.54
N VAL A 152 -18.77 6.40 0.40
CA VAL A 152 -17.35 6.44 0.70
C VAL A 152 -16.57 6.74 -0.60
N VAL A 153 -15.79 7.80 -0.57
CA VAL A 153 -14.88 8.17 -1.66
C VAL A 153 -13.51 7.60 -1.35
N VAL A 154 -13.00 6.75 -2.24
CA VAL A 154 -11.68 6.15 -2.08
C VAL A 154 -10.68 6.92 -2.92
N VAL A 155 -9.78 7.64 -2.25
CA VAL A 155 -8.65 8.33 -2.88
C VAL A 155 -7.38 7.51 -2.71
N THR A 156 -6.48 7.58 -3.68
CA THR A 156 -5.22 6.83 -3.66
C THR A 156 -4.03 7.76 -3.50
N VAL A 157 -3.22 7.53 -2.47
CA VAL A 157 -1.94 8.20 -2.27
C VAL A 157 -0.83 7.27 -2.78
N GLY A 158 -0.55 7.38 -4.08
CA GLY A 158 0.42 6.53 -4.79
C GLY A 158 -0.24 5.38 -5.55
N THR A 159 -0.79 5.68 -6.73
CA THR A 159 -1.43 4.68 -7.60
C THR A 159 -0.45 3.61 -8.04
N THR A 160 -0.92 2.36 -8.01
CA THR A 160 -0.11 1.17 -8.36
C THR A 160 0.40 1.21 -9.79
N SER A 161 -0.36 1.81 -10.70
CA SER A 161 -0.06 1.80 -12.15
C SER A 161 0.97 2.85 -12.56
N VAL A 162 0.81 4.09 -12.11
CA VAL A 162 1.57 5.24 -12.63
C VAL A 162 2.18 6.14 -11.55
N GLY A 163 1.94 5.84 -10.26
CA GLY A 163 2.56 6.54 -9.13
C GLY A 163 2.03 7.94 -8.86
N THR A 164 0.80 8.26 -9.29
CA THR A 164 0.14 9.54 -9.01
C THR A 164 -0.50 9.55 -7.63
N ILE A 165 -0.76 10.74 -7.11
CA ILE A 165 -1.52 10.99 -5.88
C ILE A 165 -2.81 11.71 -6.25
N ASP A 166 -3.96 11.19 -5.84
CA ASP A 166 -5.23 11.88 -5.99
C ASP A 166 -5.23 13.25 -5.27
N PRO A 167 -5.99 14.25 -5.73
CA PRO A 167 -6.09 15.55 -5.08
C PRO A 167 -6.94 15.45 -3.80
N VAL A 168 -6.36 14.86 -2.74
CA VAL A 168 -7.05 14.45 -1.50
C VAL A 168 -7.82 15.60 -0.86
N GLU A 169 -7.24 16.81 -0.83
CA GLU A 169 -7.86 17.99 -0.23
C GLU A 169 -9.13 18.40 -1.01
N GLU A 170 -9.00 18.58 -2.34
CA GLU A 170 -10.11 18.98 -3.20
C GLU A 170 -11.21 17.91 -3.27
N VAL A 171 -10.84 16.63 -3.29
CA VAL A 171 -11.80 15.52 -3.23
C VAL A 171 -12.52 15.48 -1.89
N SER A 172 -11.82 15.77 -0.79
CA SER A 172 -12.44 15.85 0.55
C SER A 172 -13.44 17.00 0.66
N ASP A 173 -13.13 18.15 0.05
CA ASP A 173 -14.08 19.27 0.01
C ASP A 173 -15.36 18.87 -0.74
N VAL A 174 -15.24 18.21 -1.89
CA VAL A 174 -16.38 17.70 -2.64
C VAL A 174 -17.12 16.61 -1.85
N ALA A 175 -16.43 15.73 -1.15
CA ALA A 175 -17.06 14.72 -0.31
C ALA A 175 -17.90 15.36 0.80
N ALA A 176 -17.39 16.42 1.45
CA ALA A 176 -18.15 17.19 2.44
C ALA A 176 -19.41 17.84 1.85
N GLU A 177 -19.32 18.43 0.64
CA GLU A 177 -20.49 19.00 -0.06
C GLU A 177 -21.60 17.96 -0.34
N CYS A 178 -21.23 16.68 -0.39
CA CYS A 178 -22.13 15.57 -0.72
C CYS A 178 -22.47 14.69 0.50
N ASP A 179 -22.22 15.11 1.72
CA ASP A 179 -22.41 14.33 2.95
C ASP A 179 -21.72 12.94 2.88
N SER A 180 -20.61 12.86 2.15
CA SER A 180 -19.81 11.66 1.92
C SER A 180 -18.56 11.65 2.79
N ILE A 181 -18.00 10.46 3.01
CA ILE A 181 -16.76 10.26 3.74
C ILE A 181 -15.64 9.87 2.79
N VAL A 182 -14.40 9.97 3.25
CA VAL A 182 -13.21 9.61 2.47
C VAL A 182 -12.45 8.48 3.16
N HIS A 183 -12.05 7.48 2.38
CA HIS A 183 -11.02 6.51 2.70
C HIS A 183 -9.77 6.79 1.88
N VAL A 184 -8.61 6.84 2.53
CA VAL A 184 -7.32 7.09 1.88
C VAL A 184 -6.56 5.78 1.72
N ASP A 185 -6.50 5.25 0.51
CA ASP A 185 -5.58 4.14 0.20
C ASP A 185 -4.15 4.70 0.02
N ALA A 186 -3.41 4.72 1.11
CA ALA A 186 -2.01 5.12 1.19
C ALA A 186 -1.08 3.92 1.39
N ALA A 187 -1.49 2.73 0.95
CA ALA A 187 -0.77 1.47 1.15
C ALA A 187 0.71 1.53 0.74
N LEU A 188 1.03 2.22 -0.34
CA LEU A 188 2.42 2.49 -0.75
C LEU A 188 2.87 3.89 -0.35
N GLY A 189 2.11 4.92 -0.75
CA GLY A 189 2.53 6.30 -0.65
C GLY A 189 2.51 6.88 0.77
N GLY A 190 1.86 6.22 1.73
CA GLY A 190 1.76 6.71 3.11
C GLY A 190 3.10 6.85 3.85
N LEU A 191 4.13 6.13 3.41
CA LEU A 191 5.51 6.25 3.92
C LEU A 191 6.47 6.96 2.94
N VAL A 192 5.92 7.70 1.97
CA VAL A 192 6.70 8.55 1.04
C VAL A 192 6.09 9.94 0.97
N ALA A 193 4.85 10.04 0.53
CA ALA A 193 4.23 11.30 0.17
C ALA A 193 4.19 12.35 1.32
N PRO A 194 3.90 12.00 2.59
CA PRO A 194 3.91 12.97 3.69
C PRO A 194 5.29 13.59 3.97
N PHE A 195 6.36 12.91 3.58
CA PHE A 195 7.73 13.37 3.79
C PHE A 195 8.27 14.17 2.60
N VAL A 196 7.88 13.79 1.38
CA VAL A 196 8.26 14.49 0.15
C VAL A 196 7.41 15.74 -0.09
N TYR A 197 6.15 15.71 0.33
CA TYR A 197 5.18 16.80 0.15
C TYR A 197 4.56 17.23 1.50
N PRO A 198 5.36 17.74 2.45
CA PRO A 198 4.92 18.00 3.82
C PRO A 198 3.79 19.03 3.95
N ASN A 199 3.58 19.87 2.92
CA ASN A 199 2.54 20.88 2.89
C ASN A 199 1.20 20.40 2.31
N ARG A 200 1.13 19.16 1.76
CA ARG A 200 -0.11 18.58 1.24
C ARG A 200 -0.89 17.90 2.36
N LYS A 201 -2.18 18.12 2.41
CA LYS A 201 -3.09 17.43 3.35
C LYS A 201 -3.52 16.09 2.75
N LEU A 202 -2.75 15.04 3.02
CA LEU A 202 -2.90 13.72 2.41
C LEU A 202 -3.77 12.74 3.23
N GLY A 203 -4.30 13.16 4.36
CA GLY A 203 -5.01 12.25 5.26
C GLY A 203 -5.97 12.97 6.21
N PHE A 204 -5.85 12.67 7.50
CA PHE A 204 -6.79 13.07 8.56
C PHE A 204 -6.85 14.57 8.85
N GLN A 205 -5.98 15.38 8.25
CA GLN A 205 -6.11 16.86 8.25
C GLN A 205 -7.40 17.31 7.55
N ASN A 206 -7.95 16.47 6.66
CA ASN A 206 -9.21 16.73 5.98
C ASN A 206 -10.37 16.14 6.79
N GLY A 207 -11.42 16.94 7.03
CA GLY A 207 -12.57 16.55 7.88
C GLY A 207 -13.25 15.24 7.47
N PRO A 208 -13.59 15.03 6.18
CA PRO A 208 -14.27 13.81 5.71
C PRO A 208 -13.44 12.52 5.75
N VAL A 209 -12.11 12.59 5.94
CA VAL A 209 -11.28 11.38 6.00
C VAL A 209 -11.54 10.61 7.28
N MET A 210 -12.16 9.44 7.17
CA MET A 210 -12.52 8.57 8.30
C MET A 210 -11.59 7.40 8.49
N SER A 211 -10.91 6.96 7.43
CA SER A 211 -9.95 5.85 7.51
C SER A 211 -8.83 5.98 6.47
N ALA A 212 -7.72 5.31 6.76
CA ALA A 212 -6.60 5.18 5.84
C ALA A 212 -6.00 3.78 5.89
N THR A 213 -5.48 3.31 4.75
CA THR A 213 -4.67 2.11 4.62
C THR A 213 -3.21 2.51 4.49
N LEU A 214 -2.32 1.85 5.23
CA LEU A 214 -0.87 2.03 5.12
C LEU A 214 -0.18 0.67 5.32
N ASP A 215 0.68 0.23 4.39
CA ASP A 215 1.27 -1.12 4.45
C ASP A 215 2.72 -1.12 4.96
N PRO A 216 2.95 -1.51 6.24
CA PRO A 216 4.30 -1.68 6.77
C PRO A 216 5.16 -2.69 5.99
N HIS A 217 4.56 -3.72 5.39
CA HIS A 217 5.28 -4.71 4.58
C HIS A 217 5.74 -4.21 3.20
N LYS A 218 5.37 -2.97 2.81
CA LYS A 218 5.89 -2.29 1.61
C LYS A 218 7.08 -1.43 2.01
N LEU A 219 6.91 -0.12 2.04
CA LEU A 219 7.99 0.83 2.37
C LEU A 219 8.26 0.96 3.88
N GLY A 220 7.46 0.31 4.72
CA GLY A 220 7.68 0.25 6.16
C GLY A 220 8.70 -0.78 6.61
N LEU A 221 9.24 -1.62 5.69
CA LEU A 221 10.31 -2.58 5.96
C LEU A 221 9.95 -3.70 6.96
N ALA A 222 8.67 -3.91 7.23
CA ALA A 222 8.19 -5.05 8.03
C ALA A 222 8.11 -6.33 7.16
N PRO A 223 8.21 -7.53 7.75
CA PRO A 223 7.94 -8.78 7.05
C PRO A 223 6.47 -8.85 6.58
N LEU A 224 6.23 -9.60 5.51
CA LEU A 224 4.89 -10.04 5.13
C LEU A 224 4.35 -11.06 6.16
N PRO A 225 3.05 -11.04 6.45
CA PRO A 225 2.02 -10.08 6.09
C PRO A 225 1.91 -8.96 7.14
N ALA A 226 1.94 -7.69 6.75
CA ALA A 226 1.75 -6.57 7.66
C ALA A 226 1.15 -5.37 6.92
N GLY A 227 -0.14 -5.14 7.08
CA GLY A 227 -0.86 -3.94 6.69
C GLY A 227 -1.25 -3.11 7.91
N GLY A 228 -1.79 -1.94 7.71
CA GLY A 228 -2.36 -1.12 8.76
C GLY A 228 -3.68 -0.49 8.31
N LEU A 229 -4.74 -0.76 9.04
CA LEU A 229 -5.96 0.03 9.00
C LEU A 229 -5.87 1.10 10.09
N ILE A 230 -5.92 2.35 9.68
CA ILE A 230 -5.93 3.51 10.56
C ILE A 230 -7.30 4.15 10.45
N VAL A 231 -7.93 4.41 11.58
CA VAL A 231 -9.29 4.96 11.66
C VAL A 231 -9.26 6.23 12.52
N ARG A 232 -10.06 7.22 12.15
CA ARG A 232 -10.07 8.54 12.78
C ARG A 232 -10.23 8.51 14.28
N ASP A 233 -11.14 7.68 14.78
CA ASP A 233 -11.46 7.58 16.21
C ASP A 233 -12.14 6.25 16.55
N GLU A 234 -12.31 5.98 17.84
CA GLU A 234 -12.91 4.75 18.35
C GLU A 234 -14.39 4.60 18.02
N HIS A 235 -15.14 5.71 17.93
CA HIS A 235 -16.55 5.64 17.56
C HIS A 235 -16.73 5.10 16.15
N TRP A 236 -15.90 5.58 15.19
CA TRP A 236 -15.92 5.09 13.84
C TRP A 236 -15.42 3.64 13.74
N PHE A 237 -14.47 3.25 14.60
CA PHE A 237 -13.88 1.92 14.62
C PHE A 237 -14.79 0.83 15.23
N LYS A 238 -15.77 1.22 16.06
CA LYS A 238 -16.60 0.30 16.87
C LYS A 238 -17.21 -0.88 16.11
N PRO A 239 -17.69 -0.79 14.85
CA PRO A 239 -18.24 -1.94 14.13
C PRO A 239 -17.24 -3.09 13.88
N LEU A 240 -15.92 -2.88 14.06
CA LEU A 240 -14.89 -3.92 14.00
C LEU A 240 -14.60 -4.58 15.36
N ASP A 241 -15.31 -4.20 16.39
CA ASP A 241 -15.28 -4.84 17.72
C ASP A 241 -16.43 -5.84 17.79
N PHE A 242 -16.12 -7.11 17.52
CA PHE A 242 -17.11 -8.18 17.44
C PHE A 242 -17.27 -8.90 18.78
N LYS A 243 -18.53 -9.19 19.18
CA LYS A 243 -18.82 -10.04 20.33
C LYS A 243 -18.28 -11.46 20.10
N ALA A 244 -17.48 -11.95 21.06
CA ALA A 244 -16.86 -13.27 21.02
C ALA A 244 -16.81 -13.86 22.45
N GLU A 245 -17.89 -14.55 22.84
CA GLU A 245 -18.14 -14.98 24.24
C GLU A 245 -17.12 -16.00 24.77
N TYR A 246 -16.38 -16.66 23.88
CA TYR A 246 -15.34 -17.63 24.29
C TYR A 246 -14.00 -16.95 24.68
N TYR A 247 -13.81 -15.68 24.36
CA TYR A 247 -12.70 -14.90 24.89
C TYR A 247 -13.06 -14.34 26.28
N PRO A 248 -12.14 -14.33 27.26
CA PRO A 248 -12.39 -13.74 28.56
C PRO A 248 -12.86 -12.28 28.50
N ALA A 249 -12.30 -11.47 27.58
CA ALA A 249 -12.72 -10.11 27.31
C ALA A 249 -14.13 -10.01 26.68
N GLY A 250 -14.72 -11.12 26.21
CA GLY A 250 -16.04 -11.17 25.59
C GLY A 250 -16.11 -10.62 24.15
N HIS A 251 -15.00 -10.18 23.60
CA HIS A 251 -14.94 -9.58 22.27
C HIS A 251 -13.60 -9.82 21.56
N GLN A 252 -13.56 -9.55 20.25
CA GLN A 252 -12.37 -9.55 19.43
C GLN A 252 -12.38 -8.38 18.46
N VAL A 253 -11.20 -7.91 18.04
CA VAL A 253 -11.02 -6.79 17.12
C VAL A 253 -10.56 -7.25 15.75
N GLY A 254 -11.14 -6.66 14.69
CA GLY A 254 -10.76 -6.89 13.31
C GLY A 254 -11.55 -8.00 12.62
N LEU A 255 -11.33 -8.19 11.32
CA LEU A 255 -12.09 -9.15 10.49
C LEU A 255 -11.75 -10.62 10.77
N PHE A 256 -10.57 -10.90 11.32
CA PHE A 256 -10.11 -12.27 11.55
C PHE A 256 -10.04 -12.60 13.04
N GLY A 257 -10.52 -13.79 13.41
CA GLY A 257 -10.56 -14.27 14.79
C GLY A 257 -9.17 -14.51 15.39
N THR A 258 -8.21 -14.96 14.60
CA THR A 258 -6.82 -15.16 15.03
C THR A 258 -5.91 -14.22 14.25
N ARG A 259 -5.15 -13.40 14.97
CA ARG A 259 -4.15 -12.49 14.40
C ARG A 259 -2.80 -12.71 15.05
N SER A 260 -1.78 -13.02 14.24
CA SER A 260 -0.42 -13.23 14.75
C SER A 260 0.16 -11.95 15.36
N GLY A 261 0.83 -12.08 16.49
CA GLY A 261 1.60 -11.00 17.14
C GLY A 261 2.88 -10.62 16.38
N GLY A 262 3.37 -11.49 15.48
CA GLY A 262 4.59 -11.23 14.71
C GLY A 262 4.53 -9.95 13.87
N PRO A 263 3.50 -9.74 13.02
CA PRO A 263 3.32 -8.50 12.27
C PRO A 263 3.18 -7.26 13.14
N VAL A 264 2.52 -7.38 14.30
CA VAL A 264 2.36 -6.28 15.26
C VAL A 264 3.71 -5.86 15.83
N ALA A 265 4.46 -6.80 16.41
CA ALA A 265 5.77 -6.53 17.00
C ALA A 265 6.78 -6.02 15.96
N ALA A 266 6.78 -6.61 14.77
CA ALA A 266 7.64 -6.18 13.67
C ALA A 266 7.34 -4.75 13.23
N THR A 267 6.05 -4.41 13.07
CA THR A 267 5.64 -3.05 12.67
C THR A 267 6.02 -2.05 13.74
N TRP A 268 5.70 -2.32 15.01
CA TRP A 268 6.07 -1.44 16.11
C TRP A 268 7.58 -1.19 16.17
N ALA A 269 8.37 -2.27 16.13
CA ALA A 269 9.82 -2.19 16.23
C ALA A 269 10.44 -1.34 15.13
N ILE A 270 10.03 -1.55 13.87
CA ILE A 270 10.60 -0.81 12.75
C ILE A 270 10.11 0.63 12.69
N VAL A 271 8.85 0.88 13.02
CA VAL A 271 8.29 2.24 13.06
C VAL A 271 8.99 3.08 14.14
N LYS A 272 9.22 2.50 15.33
CA LYS A 272 9.99 3.17 16.39
C LYS A 272 11.46 3.38 16.03
N TYR A 273 12.08 2.41 15.36
CA TYR A 273 13.49 2.51 14.95
C TYR A 273 13.70 3.57 13.87
N MET A 274 12.88 3.57 12.84
CA MET A 274 12.96 4.53 11.73
C MET A 274 12.52 5.93 12.18
N GLY A 275 11.41 6.01 12.88
CA GLY A 275 10.79 7.28 13.22
C GLY A 275 10.50 8.16 12.00
N ARG A 276 10.11 9.40 12.22
CA ARG A 276 9.81 10.36 11.14
C ARG A 276 11.05 10.65 10.28
N ASP A 277 12.21 10.81 10.89
CA ASP A 277 13.45 11.20 10.20
C ASP A 277 13.98 10.06 9.32
N GLY A 278 13.94 8.82 9.81
CA GLY A 278 14.35 7.65 9.03
C GLY A 278 13.47 7.42 7.81
N TYR A 279 12.14 7.53 7.96
CA TYR A 279 11.24 7.43 6.81
C TYR A 279 11.36 8.63 5.86
N ALA A 280 11.62 9.84 6.35
CA ALA A 280 11.90 11.00 5.51
C ALA A 280 13.17 10.79 4.66
N ALA A 281 14.27 10.35 5.29
CA ALA A 281 15.51 10.04 4.58
C ALA A 281 15.30 8.97 3.49
N GLN A 282 14.60 7.87 3.84
CA GLN A 282 14.26 6.82 2.89
C GLN A 282 13.41 7.35 1.72
N ALA A 283 12.37 8.13 2.01
CA ALA A 283 11.47 8.68 1.00
C ALA A 283 12.22 9.56 -0.01
N HIS A 284 13.08 10.46 0.47
CA HIS A 284 13.89 11.32 -0.39
C HIS A 284 14.85 10.52 -1.26
N GLU A 285 15.55 9.52 -0.70
CA GLU A 285 16.45 8.64 -1.45
C GLU A 285 15.71 7.87 -2.55
N LEU A 286 14.54 7.30 -2.26
CA LEU A 286 13.74 6.60 -3.25
C LEU A 286 13.27 7.52 -4.37
N MET A 287 12.87 8.75 -4.05
CA MET A 287 12.45 9.72 -5.06
C MET A 287 13.64 10.26 -5.88
N GLU A 288 14.84 10.34 -5.35
CA GLU A 288 16.05 10.64 -6.12
C GLU A 288 16.36 9.54 -7.13
N ARG A 289 16.32 8.28 -6.72
CA ARG A 289 16.48 7.13 -7.64
C ARG A 289 15.36 7.08 -8.68
N THR A 290 14.15 7.45 -8.32
CA THR A 290 13.01 7.53 -9.25
C THR A 290 13.25 8.60 -10.32
N ARG A 291 13.69 9.79 -9.93
CA ARG A 291 14.07 10.87 -10.89
C ARG A 291 15.24 10.45 -11.78
N TYR A 292 16.24 9.75 -11.22
CA TYR A 292 17.33 9.19 -12.00
C TYR A 292 16.80 8.25 -13.08
N LEU A 293 15.95 7.27 -12.72
CA LEU A 293 15.34 6.34 -13.68
C LEU A 293 14.54 7.07 -14.76
N LEU A 294 13.74 8.07 -14.39
CA LEU A 294 12.97 8.88 -15.36
C LEU A 294 13.86 9.56 -16.40
N ASN A 295 14.98 10.13 -15.97
CA ASN A 295 15.92 10.80 -16.89
C ASN A 295 16.57 9.80 -17.85
N GLU A 296 16.96 8.62 -17.36
CA GLU A 296 17.54 7.55 -18.18
C GLU A 296 16.51 7.03 -19.23
N VAL A 297 15.26 6.82 -18.80
CA VAL A 297 14.16 6.37 -19.68
C VAL A 297 13.88 7.40 -20.79
N LYS A 298 13.79 8.69 -20.41
CA LYS A 298 13.64 9.79 -21.39
C LYS A 298 14.85 9.87 -22.35
N GLY A 299 16.06 9.62 -21.84
CA GLY A 299 17.28 9.53 -22.65
C GLY A 299 17.29 8.38 -23.67
N LEU A 300 16.49 7.34 -23.47
CA LEU A 300 16.27 6.26 -24.45
C LEU A 300 15.18 6.59 -25.49
N GLY A 301 14.54 7.76 -25.39
CA GLY A 301 13.41 8.15 -26.25
C GLY A 301 12.10 7.46 -25.88
N LEU A 302 11.98 6.95 -24.65
CA LEU A 302 10.76 6.38 -24.11
C LEU A 302 9.97 7.43 -23.32
N GLU A 303 8.66 7.25 -23.26
CA GLU A 303 7.75 8.17 -22.58
C GLU A 303 7.17 7.53 -21.31
N THR A 304 6.71 8.37 -20.41
CA THR A 304 5.91 8.02 -19.23
C THR A 304 4.59 8.77 -19.32
N PRO A 305 3.44 8.15 -18.98
CA PRO A 305 2.13 8.79 -19.12
C PRO A 305 1.98 10.02 -18.22
N VAL A 306 2.76 10.07 -17.15
CA VAL A 306 2.81 11.16 -16.18
C VAL A 306 4.10 11.05 -15.38
N ASP A 307 4.61 12.18 -14.86
CA ASP A 307 5.70 12.15 -13.89
C ASP A 307 5.17 11.63 -12.53
N PRO A 308 5.75 10.55 -11.97
CA PRO A 308 5.25 9.94 -10.74
C PRO A 308 5.55 10.81 -9.51
N GLU A 309 4.62 10.77 -8.55
CA GLU A 309 4.75 11.46 -7.26
C GLU A 309 5.20 10.53 -6.13
N VAL A 310 5.20 9.22 -6.38
CA VAL A 310 5.75 8.17 -5.51
C VAL A 310 6.67 7.27 -6.33
N PRO A 311 7.50 6.39 -5.74
CA PRO A 311 8.54 5.65 -6.46
C PRO A 311 8.01 4.53 -7.37
N VAL A 312 7.06 4.85 -8.25
CA VAL A 312 6.44 3.95 -9.24
C VAL A 312 6.55 4.60 -10.63
N VAL A 313 7.34 4.02 -11.52
CA VAL A 313 7.54 4.52 -12.89
C VAL A 313 6.86 3.59 -13.88
N CYS A 314 5.90 4.10 -14.62
CA CYS A 314 5.33 3.44 -15.80
C CYS A 314 6.07 3.92 -17.04
N ILE A 315 6.62 2.99 -17.80
CA ILE A 315 7.33 3.24 -19.08
C ILE A 315 6.44 2.75 -20.20
N GLU A 316 5.92 3.66 -21.03
CA GLU A 316 5.01 3.32 -22.12
C GLU A 316 5.73 2.54 -23.21
N HIS A 317 5.14 1.42 -23.62
CA HIS A 317 5.61 0.61 -24.72
C HIS A 317 4.55 -0.41 -25.19
N ALA A 318 4.22 -0.43 -26.46
CA ALA A 318 3.21 -1.34 -27.03
C ALA A 318 3.60 -2.83 -26.94
N GLY A 319 4.89 -3.14 -26.87
CA GLY A 319 5.44 -4.51 -26.75
C GLY A 319 5.78 -4.92 -25.34
N ASP A 320 4.96 -4.57 -24.33
CA ASP A 320 5.22 -4.82 -22.89
C ASP A 320 5.52 -6.29 -22.57
N ASP A 321 4.76 -7.25 -23.15
CA ASP A 321 4.99 -8.70 -22.96
C ASP A 321 6.35 -9.16 -23.50
N TYR A 322 6.82 -8.58 -24.61
CA TYR A 322 8.14 -8.89 -25.15
C TYR A 322 9.24 -8.33 -24.24
N LEU A 323 9.13 -7.07 -23.83
CA LEU A 323 10.08 -6.44 -22.91
C LEU A 323 10.19 -7.23 -21.61
N MET A 324 9.07 -7.57 -20.98
CA MET A 324 9.04 -8.34 -19.74
C MET A 324 9.74 -9.69 -19.87
N ARG A 325 9.45 -10.44 -20.94
CA ARG A 325 10.08 -11.75 -21.18
C ARG A 325 11.58 -11.63 -21.46
N SER A 326 11.99 -10.63 -22.22
CA SER A 326 13.40 -10.41 -22.56
C SER A 326 14.21 -10.00 -21.34
N LEU A 327 13.71 -9.08 -20.53
CA LEU A 327 14.35 -8.68 -19.28
C LEU A 327 14.41 -9.82 -18.25
N ALA A 328 13.36 -10.65 -18.16
CA ALA A 328 13.32 -11.79 -17.24
C ALA A 328 14.37 -12.86 -17.56
N LYS A 329 14.75 -13.07 -18.83
CA LYS A 329 15.85 -13.96 -19.24
C LYS A 329 17.20 -13.52 -18.65
N GLU A 330 17.37 -12.21 -18.44
CA GLU A 330 18.57 -11.59 -17.88
C GLU A 330 18.47 -11.38 -16.37
N GLY A 331 17.44 -12.01 -15.73
CA GLY A 331 17.21 -11.93 -14.28
C GLY A 331 16.68 -10.57 -13.81
N VAL A 332 16.02 -9.81 -14.69
CA VAL A 332 15.35 -8.53 -14.35
C VAL A 332 13.85 -8.66 -14.52
N TYR A 333 13.10 -8.50 -13.44
CA TYR A 333 11.66 -8.74 -13.38
C TYR A 333 10.90 -7.43 -13.19
N VAL A 334 10.18 -7.00 -14.23
CA VAL A 334 9.26 -5.86 -14.23
C VAL A 334 7.83 -6.33 -14.42
N TYR A 335 6.85 -5.49 -14.09
CA TYR A 335 5.43 -5.82 -14.28
C TYR A 335 4.77 -4.84 -15.25
N LYS A 336 3.52 -5.13 -15.66
CA LYS A 336 2.74 -4.21 -16.50
C LYS A 336 2.31 -2.97 -15.75
N CYS A 337 2.16 -1.85 -16.45
CA CYS A 337 1.57 -0.62 -15.90
C CYS A 337 0.09 -0.82 -15.50
N GLY A 338 -0.68 -1.52 -16.32
CA GLY A 338 -2.08 -1.83 -16.06
C GLY A 338 -3.09 -0.83 -16.66
N LEU A 339 -2.86 0.49 -16.55
CA LEU A 339 -3.73 1.52 -17.12
C LEU A 339 -3.37 1.87 -18.57
N VAL A 340 -2.12 1.72 -18.93
CA VAL A 340 -1.59 1.95 -20.26
C VAL A 340 -0.70 0.78 -20.67
N PRO A 341 -0.53 0.49 -21.97
CA PRO A 341 0.48 -0.46 -22.42
C PRO A 341 1.87 -0.01 -21.97
N GLY A 342 2.63 -0.89 -21.30
CA GLY A 342 3.96 -0.56 -20.82
C GLY A 342 4.40 -1.38 -19.63
N ILE A 343 5.66 -1.20 -19.26
CA ILE A 343 6.29 -1.88 -18.12
C ILE A 343 6.42 -0.93 -16.92
N ARG A 344 6.21 -1.49 -15.73
CA ARG A 344 6.26 -0.76 -14.47
C ARG A 344 7.47 -1.16 -13.64
N VAL A 345 8.23 -0.17 -13.21
CA VAL A 345 9.30 -0.27 -12.23
C VAL A 345 8.86 0.38 -10.92
N VAL A 346 9.05 -0.31 -9.81
CA VAL A 346 8.83 0.22 -8.47
C VAL A 346 10.18 0.35 -7.77
N VAL A 347 10.59 1.57 -7.47
CA VAL A 347 11.89 1.86 -6.85
C VAL A 347 11.80 1.62 -5.34
N MET A 348 11.86 0.32 -4.97
CA MET A 348 11.86 -0.11 -3.57
C MET A 348 13.27 0.02 -2.94
N PRO A 349 13.44 -0.06 -1.61
CA PRO A 349 14.73 0.09 -0.94
C PRO A 349 15.86 -0.82 -1.49
N HIS A 350 15.54 -2.03 -1.94
CA HIS A 350 16.50 -2.95 -2.56
C HIS A 350 16.87 -2.58 -4.01
N VAL A 351 16.11 -1.69 -4.66
CA VAL A 351 16.37 -1.24 -6.03
C VAL A 351 17.45 -0.16 -6.01
N THR A 352 18.70 -0.60 -6.01
CA THR A 352 19.89 0.27 -5.96
C THR A 352 20.12 0.98 -7.31
N LYS A 353 20.95 2.04 -7.31
CA LYS A 353 21.37 2.70 -8.54
C LYS A 353 22.02 1.71 -9.52
N ALA A 354 22.90 0.83 -9.04
CA ALA A 354 23.54 -0.20 -9.87
C ALA A 354 22.53 -1.15 -10.54
N LEU A 355 21.44 -1.50 -9.85
CA LEU A 355 20.38 -2.32 -10.43
C LEU A 355 19.59 -1.54 -11.49
N LEU A 356 19.35 -0.24 -11.28
CA LEU A 356 18.75 0.63 -12.29
C LEU A 356 19.64 0.79 -13.51
N ASP A 357 20.96 0.96 -13.34
CA ASP A 357 21.94 1.03 -14.44
C ASP A 357 21.92 -0.26 -15.27
N LYS A 358 21.88 -1.43 -14.61
CA LYS A 358 21.73 -2.73 -15.29
C LYS A 358 20.42 -2.79 -16.08
N PHE A 359 19.32 -2.41 -15.45
CA PHE A 359 17.98 -2.38 -16.11
C PHE A 359 17.99 -1.50 -17.35
N VAL A 360 18.49 -0.26 -17.26
CA VAL A 360 18.56 0.68 -18.39
C VAL A 360 19.43 0.16 -19.53
N SER A 361 20.59 -0.47 -19.20
CA SER A 361 21.44 -1.08 -20.22
C SER A 361 20.74 -2.21 -20.96
N LEU A 362 20.11 -3.13 -20.23
CA LEU A 362 19.33 -4.22 -20.82
C LEU A 362 18.14 -3.73 -21.64
N LEU A 363 17.44 -2.71 -21.15
CA LEU A 363 16.33 -2.09 -21.87
C LEU A 363 16.78 -1.51 -23.20
N ARG A 364 17.95 -0.82 -23.24
CA ARG A 364 18.56 -0.29 -24.47
C ARG A 364 18.89 -1.41 -25.47
N GLU A 365 19.46 -2.51 -24.98
CA GLU A 365 19.80 -3.68 -25.82
C GLU A 365 18.54 -4.31 -26.45
N VAL A 366 17.53 -4.56 -25.63
CA VAL A 366 16.25 -5.15 -26.07
C VAL A 366 15.57 -4.27 -27.12
N LEU A 367 15.55 -2.95 -26.91
CA LEU A 367 14.97 -1.99 -27.85
C LEU A 367 15.73 -1.93 -29.18
N SER A 368 17.06 -2.07 -29.16
CA SER A 368 17.88 -2.08 -30.38
C SER A 368 17.65 -3.31 -31.26
N GLN A 369 17.23 -4.45 -30.66
CA GLN A 369 16.89 -5.69 -31.38
C GLN A 369 15.50 -5.66 -32.04
N GLN A 370 14.68 -4.65 -31.74
CA GLN A 370 13.35 -4.46 -32.33
C GLN A 370 13.35 -3.52 -33.57
N ARG A 371 14.46 -2.82 -33.76
CA ARG A 371 14.68 -1.97 -34.95
C ARG A 371 15.30 -2.76 -36.09
#